data_53a8bba0ed0594b8e50f3bcd79f9b666
#
_entry.id   53a8bba0ed0594b8e50f3bcd79f9b666
#
_cell.length_a   1.000
_cell.length_b   1.000
_cell.length_c   1.000
_cell.angle_alpha   90.00
_cell.angle_beta   90.00
_cell.angle_gamma   90.00
#
_symmetry.space_group_name_H-M   'P 1'
#
loop_
_entity.id
_entity.type
_entity.pdbx_description
1 polymer ?
#
loop_
_entity_poly.entity_id
_entity_poly.type
_entity_poly.pdbx_seq_one_letter_code
_entity_poly.pdbx_strand_id
1 'polypeptide(L)'
;MGGADTDLARRAWRAMSDIVLDHDRKAAVSEALGLSWARVRALRQLATQPHTPRALAQRLAADPPYVTLIVDDLEERGLAQRTPHPDDRRAKLVELTDAGRAAAARADAILDEPPAALRDVPAEDLAALVSLLERLSF
;
A
#
# COMPACT_ATOMS: atom_id res chain seq x y z
N MET A 1 14.83 -11.67 -30.00
CA MET A 1 13.65 -10.77 -30.02
C MET A 1 13.85 -9.69 -31.07
N GLY A 2 12.90 -9.51 -31.96
CA GLY A 2 12.96 -8.45 -32.95
C GLY A 2 12.68 -7.06 -32.40
N GLY A 3 13.09 -6.00 -33.13
CA GLY A 3 12.83 -4.61 -32.73
C GLY A 3 11.35 -4.28 -32.53
N ALA A 4 10.45 -4.94 -33.26
CA ALA A 4 9.00 -4.77 -33.14
C ALA A 4 8.48 -5.21 -31.76
N ASP A 5 9.00 -6.30 -31.21
CA ASP A 5 8.58 -6.81 -29.90
C ASP A 5 9.04 -5.85 -28.78
N THR A 6 10.24 -5.30 -28.91
CA THR A 6 10.77 -4.32 -27.96
C THR A 6 9.94 -3.04 -27.98
N ASP A 7 9.51 -2.60 -29.17
CA ASP A 7 8.68 -1.41 -29.32
C ASP A 7 7.30 -1.60 -28.70
N LEU A 8 6.67 -2.76 -28.92
CA LEU A 8 5.39 -3.09 -28.31
C LEU A 8 5.50 -3.14 -26.78
N ALA A 9 6.56 -3.73 -26.24
CA ALA A 9 6.79 -3.77 -24.81
C ALA A 9 6.92 -2.36 -24.19
N ARG A 10 7.65 -1.46 -24.88
CA ARG A 10 7.77 -0.05 -24.45
C ARG A 10 6.44 0.68 -24.50
N ARG A 11 5.64 0.43 -25.54
CA ARG A 11 4.32 1.06 -25.67
C ARG A 11 3.39 0.60 -24.56
N ALA A 12 3.38 -0.70 -24.27
CA ALA A 12 2.60 -1.26 -23.16
C ALA A 12 3.03 -0.67 -21.82
N TRP A 13 4.34 -0.64 -21.56
CA TRP A 13 4.86 -0.07 -20.31
C TRP A 13 4.51 1.41 -20.15
N ARG A 14 4.68 2.19 -21.23
CA ARG A 14 4.33 3.61 -21.21
C ARG A 14 2.85 3.82 -20.93
N ALA A 15 1.99 3.06 -21.60
CA ALA A 15 0.54 3.17 -21.40
C ALA A 15 0.15 2.83 -19.96
N MET A 16 0.71 1.77 -19.38
CA MET A 16 0.47 1.42 -17.98
C MET A 16 0.97 2.49 -17.02
N SER A 17 2.18 3.01 -17.26
CA SER A 17 2.77 4.06 -16.43
C SER A 17 1.94 5.34 -16.45
N ASP A 18 1.47 5.75 -17.62
CA ASP A 18 0.64 6.95 -17.77
C ASP A 18 -0.67 6.82 -16.98
N ILE A 19 -1.32 5.65 -17.05
CA ILE A 19 -2.55 5.39 -16.30
C ILE A 19 -2.29 5.48 -14.80
N VAL A 20 -1.23 4.84 -14.31
CA VAL A 20 -0.88 4.82 -12.88
C VAL A 20 -0.51 6.21 -12.38
N LEU A 21 0.29 6.97 -13.15
CA LEU A 21 0.70 8.32 -12.76
C LEU A 21 -0.46 9.31 -12.77
N ASP A 22 -1.36 9.19 -13.74
CA ASP A 22 -2.53 10.08 -13.84
C ASP A 22 -3.59 9.77 -12.78
N HIS A 23 -3.58 8.57 -12.23
CA HIS A 23 -4.52 8.13 -11.21
C HIS A 23 -3.85 7.99 -9.85
N ASP A 24 -3.19 9.03 -9.37
CA ASP A 24 -2.56 9.02 -8.05
C ASP A 24 -3.62 9.24 -6.97
N ARG A 25 -3.90 8.18 -6.19
CA ARG A 25 -4.87 8.21 -5.11
C ARG A 25 -4.26 8.50 -3.73
N LYS A 26 -2.95 8.74 -3.64
CA LYS A 26 -2.26 9.00 -2.36
C LYS A 26 -2.83 10.21 -1.64
N ALA A 27 -3.01 11.31 -2.36
CA ALA A 27 -3.58 12.52 -1.79
C ALA A 27 -5.02 12.30 -1.30
N ALA A 28 -5.83 11.57 -2.06
CA ALA A 28 -7.19 11.24 -1.68
C ALA A 28 -7.24 10.40 -0.39
N VAL A 29 -6.36 9.42 -0.25
CA VAL A 29 -6.26 8.61 0.97
C VAL A 29 -5.82 9.45 2.16
N SER A 30 -4.77 10.25 2.00
CA SER A 30 -4.25 11.12 3.06
C SER A 30 -5.31 12.10 3.54
N GLU A 31 -6.06 12.71 2.63
CA GLU A 31 -7.17 13.62 2.96
C GLU A 31 -8.30 12.88 3.69
N ALA A 32 -8.71 11.73 3.19
CA ALA A 32 -9.79 10.95 3.78
C ALA A 32 -9.49 10.46 5.19
N LEU A 33 -8.26 10.04 5.46
CA LEU A 33 -7.85 9.52 6.75
C LEU A 33 -7.26 10.59 7.68
N GLY A 34 -6.92 11.75 7.17
CA GLY A 34 -6.22 12.78 7.95
C GLY A 34 -4.82 12.36 8.35
N LEU A 35 -4.15 11.55 7.54
CA LEU A 35 -2.84 10.97 7.80
C LEU A 35 -1.87 11.26 6.64
N SER A 36 -0.59 11.44 6.96
CA SER A 36 0.45 11.49 5.93
C SER A 36 0.53 10.15 5.18
N TRP A 37 1.03 10.17 3.95
CA TRP A 37 1.21 8.95 3.18
C TRP A 37 2.12 7.93 3.89
N ALA A 38 3.15 8.40 4.60
CA ALA A 38 4.02 7.51 5.37
C ALA A 38 3.23 6.74 6.45
N ARG A 39 2.29 7.41 7.13
CA ARG A 39 1.43 6.78 8.13
C ARG A 39 0.43 5.80 7.50
N VAL A 40 -0.11 6.15 6.36
CA VAL A 40 -0.99 5.24 5.59
C VAL A 40 -0.22 3.97 5.21
N ARG A 41 1.01 4.11 4.72
CA ARG A 41 1.86 2.96 4.38
C ARG A 41 2.12 2.07 5.61
N ALA A 42 2.38 2.69 6.76
CA ALA A 42 2.58 1.95 8.01
C ALA A 42 1.32 1.18 8.42
N LEU A 43 0.14 1.82 8.35
CA LEU A 43 -1.13 1.14 8.62
C LEU A 43 -1.34 -0.07 7.71
N ARG A 44 -1.13 0.10 6.43
CA ARG A 44 -1.32 -0.98 5.45
C ARG A 44 -0.35 -2.13 5.69
N GLN A 45 0.89 -1.83 6.06
CA GLN A 45 1.87 -2.85 6.37
C GLN A 45 1.51 -3.60 7.67
N LEU A 46 1.07 -2.89 8.70
CA LEU A 46 0.64 -3.47 9.97
C LEU A 46 -0.67 -4.26 9.84
N ALA A 47 -1.49 -3.97 8.85
CA ALA A 47 -2.72 -4.72 8.57
C ALA A 47 -2.42 -6.15 8.11
N THR A 48 -1.25 -6.41 7.54
CA THR A 48 -0.84 -7.76 7.11
C THR A 48 -0.51 -8.65 8.31
N GLN A 49 0.21 -8.09 9.28
CA GLN A 49 0.59 -8.77 10.54
C GLN A 49 1.28 -7.76 11.46
N PRO A 50 1.34 -8.05 12.77
CA PRO A 50 2.15 -7.25 13.68
C PRO A 50 3.63 -7.27 13.28
N HIS A 51 4.31 -6.16 13.53
CA HIS A 51 5.74 -6.02 13.23
C HIS A 51 6.46 -5.41 14.43
N THR A 52 7.73 -5.77 14.65
CA THR A 52 8.60 -4.97 15.50
C THR A 52 8.85 -3.63 14.81
N PRO A 53 9.16 -2.54 15.54
CA PRO A 53 9.52 -1.28 14.91
C PRO A 53 10.65 -1.40 13.89
N ARG A 54 11.63 -2.26 14.17
CA ARG A 54 12.75 -2.53 13.26
C ARG A 54 12.29 -3.18 11.95
N ALA A 55 11.44 -4.21 12.06
CA ALA A 55 10.90 -4.89 10.88
C ALA A 55 10.03 -3.94 10.06
N LEU A 56 9.23 -3.10 10.73
CA LEU A 56 8.42 -2.09 10.06
C LEU A 56 9.29 -1.08 9.30
N ALA A 57 10.38 -0.61 9.92
CA ALA A 57 11.33 0.30 9.26
C ALA A 57 11.92 -0.33 8.00
N GLN A 58 12.30 -1.61 8.05
CA GLN A 58 12.82 -2.34 6.89
C GLN A 58 11.77 -2.45 5.78
N ARG A 59 10.53 -2.78 6.14
CA ARG A 59 9.42 -2.89 5.17
C ARG A 59 9.08 -1.56 4.51
N LEU A 60 9.17 -0.48 5.26
CA LEU A 60 8.88 0.87 4.75
C LEU A 60 10.08 1.51 4.06
N ALA A 61 11.27 0.91 4.15
CA ALA A 61 12.54 1.48 3.71
C ALA A 61 12.74 2.88 4.31
N ALA A 62 12.48 3.00 5.61
CA ALA A 62 12.51 4.25 6.36
C ALA A 62 13.49 4.15 7.54
N ASP A 63 13.97 5.30 7.99
CA ASP A 63 14.88 5.36 9.14
C ASP A 63 14.15 4.96 10.42
N PRO A 64 14.77 4.14 11.30
CA PRO A 64 14.14 3.72 12.54
C PRO A 64 13.62 4.85 13.42
N PRO A 65 14.35 5.97 13.64
CA PRO A 65 13.80 7.10 14.43
C PRO A 65 12.53 7.68 13.83
N TYR A 66 12.43 7.76 12.50
CA TYR A 66 11.24 8.26 11.82
C TYR A 66 10.06 7.30 12.00
N VAL A 67 10.31 5.99 11.92
CA VAL A 67 9.29 4.97 12.16
C VAL A 67 8.77 5.03 13.60
N THR A 68 9.64 5.31 14.58
CA THR A 68 9.24 5.53 15.97
C THR A 68 8.25 6.68 16.07
N LEU A 69 8.51 7.79 15.38
CA LEU A 69 7.58 8.93 15.36
C LEU A 69 6.24 8.57 14.74
N ILE A 70 6.25 7.80 13.65
CA ILE A 70 5.04 7.32 13.00
C ILE A 70 4.23 6.44 13.95
N VAL A 71 4.87 5.47 14.59
CA VAL A 71 4.21 4.55 15.53
C VAL A 71 3.65 5.30 16.73
N ASP A 72 4.40 6.24 17.30
CA ASP A 72 3.95 7.07 18.41
C ASP A 72 2.69 7.84 18.04
N ASP A 73 2.65 8.43 16.85
CA ASP A 73 1.49 9.18 16.38
C ASP A 73 0.28 8.27 16.13
N LEU A 74 0.49 7.11 15.51
CA LEU A 74 -0.59 6.14 15.31
C LEU A 74 -1.15 5.63 16.64
N GLU A 75 -0.30 5.42 17.62
CA GLU A 75 -0.70 5.00 18.97
C GLU A 75 -1.50 6.10 19.66
N GLU A 76 -1.04 7.36 19.58
CA GLU A 76 -1.75 8.51 20.13
C GLU A 76 -3.14 8.69 19.50
N ARG A 77 -3.28 8.39 18.23
CA ARG A 77 -4.56 8.43 17.51
C ARG A 77 -5.45 7.21 17.79
N GLY A 78 -4.98 6.24 18.54
CA GLY A 78 -5.72 5.02 18.85
C GLY A 78 -5.80 4.02 17.69
N LEU A 79 -4.91 4.14 16.71
CA LEU A 79 -4.89 3.27 15.53
C LEU A 79 -3.93 2.09 15.67
N ALA A 80 -2.96 2.20 16.55
CA ALA A 80 -1.98 1.16 16.81
C ALA A 80 -1.70 1.04 18.30
N GLN A 81 -1.12 -0.07 18.69
CA GLN A 81 -0.67 -0.30 20.07
C GLN A 81 0.59 -1.13 20.06
N ARG A 82 1.44 -0.91 21.06
CA ARG A 82 2.61 -1.74 21.32
C ARG A 82 2.25 -2.82 22.31
N THR A 83 2.62 -4.05 21.99
CA THR A 83 2.42 -5.21 22.86
C THR A 83 3.74 -5.93 23.06
N PRO A 84 3.93 -6.68 24.19
CA PRO A 84 5.14 -7.47 24.36
C PRO A 84 5.27 -8.52 23.26
N HIS A 85 6.50 -8.68 22.74
CA HIS A 85 6.79 -9.77 21.80
C HIS A 85 6.66 -11.11 22.51
N PRO A 86 5.94 -12.10 21.96
CA PRO A 86 5.72 -13.38 22.62
C PRO A 86 6.99 -14.18 22.90
N ASP A 87 8.02 -14.01 22.05
CA ASP A 87 9.27 -14.77 22.11
C ASP A 87 10.45 -13.95 22.67
N ASP A 88 10.31 -12.65 22.84
CA ASP A 88 11.39 -11.78 23.32
C ASP A 88 10.82 -10.62 24.15
N ARG A 89 11.03 -10.69 25.47
CA ARG A 89 10.54 -9.68 26.42
C ARG A 89 11.18 -8.29 26.21
N ARG A 90 12.30 -8.20 25.52
CA ARG A 90 13.00 -6.94 25.24
C ARG A 90 12.41 -6.21 24.03
N ALA A 91 11.71 -6.95 23.16
CA ALA A 91 11.11 -6.40 21.97
C ALA A 91 9.63 -6.10 22.20
N LYS A 92 9.12 -5.16 21.43
CA LYS A 92 7.69 -4.86 21.35
C LYS A 92 7.19 -5.16 19.95
N LEU A 93 5.96 -5.61 19.85
CA LEU A 93 5.25 -5.69 18.58
C LEU A 93 4.33 -4.49 18.46
N VAL A 94 4.27 -3.93 17.26
CA VAL A 94 3.28 -2.93 16.90
C VAL A 94 2.17 -3.65 16.15
N GLU A 95 0.95 -3.49 16.59
CA GLU A 95 -0.23 -4.05 15.95
C GLU A 95 -1.32 -3.01 15.83
N LEU A 96 -2.23 -3.21 14.89
CA LEU A 96 -3.37 -2.31 14.74
C LEU A 96 -4.43 -2.60 15.80
N THR A 97 -5.09 -1.54 16.23
CA THR A 97 -6.36 -1.63 16.96
C THR A 97 -7.50 -1.89 15.96
N ASP A 98 -8.71 -2.12 16.44
CA ASP A 98 -9.88 -2.23 15.57
C ASP A 98 -10.06 -0.98 14.72
N ALA A 99 -9.86 0.21 15.32
CA ALA A 99 -9.89 1.47 14.60
C ALA A 99 -8.78 1.54 13.52
N GLY A 100 -7.59 1.04 13.83
CA GLY A 100 -6.48 0.97 12.88
C GLY A 100 -6.78 0.05 11.70
N ARG A 101 -7.38 -1.12 11.97
CA ARG A 101 -7.81 -2.05 10.91
C ARG A 101 -8.89 -1.43 10.01
N ALA A 102 -9.84 -0.73 10.60
CA ALA A 102 -10.87 -0.02 9.83
C ALA A 102 -10.25 1.08 8.95
N ALA A 103 -9.29 1.83 9.48
CA ALA A 103 -8.57 2.85 8.72
C ALA A 103 -7.77 2.24 7.55
N ALA A 104 -7.07 1.14 7.78
CA ALA A 104 -6.33 0.43 6.74
C ALA A 104 -7.26 -0.09 5.64
N ALA A 105 -8.41 -0.67 6.01
CA ALA A 105 -9.40 -1.13 5.05
C ALA A 105 -9.97 0.02 4.21
N ARG A 106 -10.21 1.17 4.83
CA ARG A 106 -10.66 2.37 4.14
C ARG A 106 -9.62 2.88 3.14
N ALA A 107 -8.35 2.87 3.54
CA ALA A 107 -7.24 3.22 2.67
C ALA A 107 -7.19 2.30 1.45
N ASP A 108 -7.28 1.00 1.65
CA ASP A 108 -7.28 0.01 0.58
C ASP A 108 -8.46 0.21 -0.38
N ALA A 109 -9.65 0.48 0.14
CA ALA A 109 -10.84 0.73 -0.70
C ALA A 109 -10.64 1.95 -1.61
N ILE A 110 -10.02 3.02 -1.11
CA ILE A 110 -9.72 4.21 -1.90
C ILE A 110 -8.64 3.93 -2.95
N LEU A 111 -7.58 3.20 -2.56
CA LEU A 111 -6.48 2.87 -3.46
C LEU A 111 -6.90 1.89 -4.55
N ASP A 112 -7.85 1.01 -4.26
CA ASP A 112 -8.34 0.00 -5.20
C ASP A 112 -9.43 0.53 -6.13
N GLU A 113 -9.87 1.77 -5.95
CA GLU A 113 -10.84 2.38 -6.84
C GLU A 113 -10.23 2.55 -8.23
N PRO A 114 -10.82 1.91 -9.27
CA PRO A 114 -10.24 1.96 -10.59
C PRO A 114 -10.38 3.34 -11.24
N PRO A 115 -9.41 3.73 -12.09
CA PRO A 115 -9.56 4.94 -12.88
C PRO A 115 -10.75 4.85 -13.85
N ALA A 116 -11.29 5.99 -14.21
CA ALA A 116 -12.44 6.07 -15.12
C ALA A 116 -12.18 5.32 -16.44
N ALA A 117 -10.94 5.37 -16.92
CA ALA A 117 -10.53 4.68 -18.14
C ALA A 117 -10.81 3.17 -18.12
N LEU A 118 -10.76 2.53 -16.95
CA LEU A 118 -11.04 1.09 -16.83
C LEU A 118 -12.52 0.78 -16.60
N ARG A 119 -13.31 1.74 -16.14
CA ARG A 119 -14.73 1.51 -15.82
C ARG A 119 -15.58 1.24 -17.05
N ASP A 120 -15.22 1.83 -18.18
CA ASP A 120 -15.98 1.75 -19.43
C ASP A 120 -15.46 0.65 -20.36
N VAL A 121 -14.44 -0.09 -19.93
CA VAL A 121 -13.87 -1.19 -20.72
C VAL A 121 -14.80 -2.41 -20.64
N PRO A 122 -15.13 -3.05 -21.76
CA PRO A 122 -15.94 -4.27 -21.74
C PRO A 122 -15.35 -5.35 -20.83
N ALA A 123 -16.21 -6.09 -20.16
CA ALA A 123 -15.80 -7.12 -19.20
C ALA A 123 -14.85 -8.16 -19.81
N GLU A 124 -15.05 -8.51 -21.07
CA GLU A 124 -14.20 -9.45 -21.81
C GLU A 124 -12.76 -8.94 -21.92
N ASP A 125 -12.58 -7.66 -22.24
CA ASP A 125 -11.26 -7.03 -22.36
C ASP A 125 -10.62 -6.87 -20.99
N LEU A 126 -11.39 -6.54 -19.95
CA LEU A 126 -10.89 -6.48 -18.57
C LEU A 126 -10.40 -7.84 -18.10
N ALA A 127 -11.13 -8.91 -18.38
CA ALA A 127 -10.72 -10.27 -18.03
C ALA A 127 -9.40 -10.65 -18.71
N ALA A 128 -9.24 -10.29 -19.98
CA ALA A 128 -8.00 -10.51 -20.72
C ALA A 128 -6.83 -9.73 -20.11
N LEU A 129 -7.07 -8.45 -19.76
CA LEU A 129 -6.06 -7.61 -19.13
C LEU A 129 -5.63 -8.17 -17.77
N VAL A 130 -6.58 -8.55 -16.91
CA VAL A 130 -6.31 -9.18 -15.62
C VAL A 130 -5.43 -10.42 -15.78
N SER A 131 -5.82 -11.30 -16.71
CA SER A 131 -5.07 -12.53 -16.98
C SER A 131 -3.63 -12.24 -17.43
N LEU A 132 -3.42 -11.24 -18.27
CA LEU A 132 -2.09 -10.82 -18.71
C LEU A 132 -1.26 -10.27 -17.55
N LEU A 133 -1.83 -9.37 -16.77
CA LEU A 133 -1.13 -8.73 -15.65
C LEU A 133 -0.76 -9.74 -14.56
N GLU A 134 -1.65 -10.68 -14.25
CA GLU A 134 -1.37 -11.72 -13.24
C GLU A 134 -0.22 -12.63 -13.65
N ARG A 135 -0.05 -12.88 -14.95
CA ARG A 135 1.10 -13.65 -15.46
C ARG A 135 2.43 -12.88 -15.38
N LEU A 136 2.38 -11.55 -15.29
CA LEU A 136 3.56 -10.71 -15.14
C LEU A 136 3.92 -10.46 -13.67
N SER A 137 3.02 -10.77 -12.75
CA SER A 137 3.26 -10.59 -11.31
C SER A 137 4.20 -11.68 -10.78
N PHE A 138 5.15 -11.30 -9.94
CA PHE A 138 6.17 -12.16 -9.39
C PHE A 138 5.79 -12.66 -8.01
#